data_f434f6085e97d40e2120072d0f65f316
#
_entry.id   f434f6085e97d40e2120072d0f65f316
#
_cell.length_a   1.000
_cell.length_b   1.000
_cell.length_c   1.000
_cell.angle_alpha   90.00
_cell.angle_beta   90.00
_cell.angle_gamma   90.00
#
_symmetry.space_group_name_H-M   'P 1'
#
loop_
_entity.id
_entity.type
_entity.pdbx_description
1 polymer ?
#
loop_
_entity_poly.entity_id
_entity_poly.type
_entity_poly.pdbx_seq_one_letter_code
_entity_poly.pdbx_strand_id
1 'polypeptide(L)'
;LSLVGSEMCIRDRSQRMDIYKDVLNKLIDAGHVYPAYSTAEEVEERHKAAGRDPKLGYDNYDRDLTQEQIEAFEAEGRKPVWRLRMPDKDWAWTDLVRGEMSFKSETQPDYVVARSNGAPLYTLVNPVDDALMRITHVLRGEDLLSSTPRQLAMYDVLKEIGIAEFTP
;
A
#
# COMPACT_ATOMS: atom_id res chain seq x y z
N LEU A 1 6.12 -21.18 -23.99
CA LEU A 1 6.66 -20.42 -22.87
C LEU A 1 5.81 -20.72 -21.65
N SER A 2 6.40 -21.46 -20.75
CA SER A 2 5.78 -22.09 -19.63
C SER A 2 5.39 -21.06 -18.56
N LEU A 3 4.20 -21.19 -18.00
CA LEU A 3 3.67 -20.51 -16.82
C LEU A 3 4.47 -20.77 -15.53
N VAL A 4 5.70 -21.26 -15.65
CA VAL A 4 6.57 -21.68 -14.53
C VAL A 4 6.84 -20.53 -13.57
N GLY A 5 6.91 -19.28 -14.05
CA GLY A 5 7.16 -18.11 -13.20
C GLY A 5 6.00 -17.77 -12.27
N SER A 6 4.75 -17.81 -12.75
CA SER A 6 3.58 -17.48 -11.92
C SER A 6 3.26 -18.57 -10.88
N GLU A 7 3.46 -19.83 -11.23
CA GLU A 7 3.33 -20.94 -10.27
C GLU A 7 4.40 -20.91 -9.18
N MET A 8 5.64 -20.57 -9.51
CA MET A 8 6.71 -20.41 -8.53
C MET A 8 6.38 -19.30 -7.53
N CYS A 9 5.95 -18.11 -7.99
CA CYS A 9 5.57 -17.02 -7.11
C CYS A 9 4.44 -17.40 -6.13
N ILE A 10 3.43 -18.14 -6.59
CA ILE A 10 2.32 -18.58 -5.74
C ILE A 10 2.77 -19.62 -4.72
N ARG A 11 3.61 -20.56 -5.10
CA ARG A 11 4.11 -21.63 -4.21
C ARG A 11 5.03 -21.07 -3.11
N ASP A 12 5.85 -20.10 -3.44
CA ASP A 12 6.88 -19.59 -2.53
C ASP A 12 6.38 -18.50 -1.58
N ARG A 13 5.23 -17.87 -1.82
CA ARG A 13 4.70 -16.80 -0.95
C ARG A 13 4.54 -17.20 0.50
N SER A 14 4.07 -18.42 0.76
CA SER A 14 3.94 -18.94 2.14
C SER A 14 5.30 -19.16 2.82
N GLN A 15 6.36 -19.43 2.06
CA GLN A 15 7.73 -19.61 2.54
C GLN A 15 8.49 -18.29 2.68
N ARG A 16 7.96 -17.19 2.09
CA ARG A 16 8.57 -15.86 2.06
C ARG A 16 8.00 -14.89 3.08
N MET A 17 7.14 -15.37 3.97
CA MET A 17 6.47 -14.52 4.97
C MET A 17 7.44 -13.72 5.83
N ASP A 18 8.60 -14.27 6.15
CA ASP A 18 9.62 -13.58 6.95
C ASP A 18 10.25 -12.42 6.19
N ILE A 19 10.43 -12.56 4.87
CA ILE A 19 10.92 -11.49 3.99
C ILE A 19 9.92 -10.34 3.98
N TYR A 20 8.63 -10.63 3.79
CA TYR A 20 7.60 -9.59 3.76
C TYR A 20 7.45 -8.86 5.10
N LYS A 21 7.59 -9.57 6.23
CA LYS A 21 7.59 -8.98 7.56
C LYS A 21 8.81 -8.10 7.79
N ASP A 22 9.99 -8.54 7.35
CA ASP A 22 11.22 -7.74 7.44
C ASP A 22 11.09 -6.44 6.64
N VAL A 23 10.58 -6.52 5.40
CA VAL A 23 10.32 -5.33 4.57
C VAL A 23 9.27 -4.42 5.21
N LEU A 24 8.19 -4.99 5.74
CA LEU A 24 7.16 -4.21 6.45
C LEU A 24 7.75 -3.44 7.63
N ASN A 25 8.57 -4.11 8.46
CA ASN A 25 9.24 -3.47 9.60
C ASN A 25 10.16 -2.34 9.14
N LYS A 26 10.95 -2.54 8.10
CA LYS A 26 11.80 -1.48 7.52
C LYS A 26 10.99 -0.27 7.04
N LEU A 27 9.81 -0.50 6.44
CA LEU A 27 8.91 0.58 6.02
C LEU A 27 8.30 1.32 7.21
N ILE A 28 7.99 0.62 8.30
CA ILE A 28 7.51 1.21 9.56
C ILE A 28 8.62 2.06 10.18
N ASP A 29 9.82 1.51 10.34
CA ASP A 29 10.98 2.19 10.92
C ASP A 29 11.37 3.45 10.12
N ALA A 30 11.22 3.42 8.81
CA ALA A 30 11.45 4.55 7.92
C ALA A 30 10.29 5.59 7.92
N GLY A 31 9.17 5.30 8.61
CA GLY A 31 8.01 6.20 8.67
C GLY A 31 7.11 6.20 7.43
N HIS A 32 7.34 5.29 6.49
CA HIS A 32 6.50 5.15 5.29
C HIS A 32 5.20 4.41 5.55
N VAL A 33 5.16 3.60 6.59
CA VAL A 33 3.98 2.83 7.01
C VAL A 33 3.63 3.18 8.45
N TYR A 34 2.35 3.36 8.72
CA TYR A 34 1.84 3.76 10.02
C TYR A 34 0.63 2.92 10.45
N PRO A 35 0.36 2.81 11.76
CA PRO A 35 -0.82 2.12 12.28
C PRO A 35 -2.06 2.99 12.12
N ALA A 36 -3.15 2.41 11.60
CA ALA A 36 -4.44 3.07 11.42
C ALA A 36 -5.53 2.31 12.18
N TYR A 37 -6.27 3.03 13.02
CA TYR A 37 -7.27 2.49 13.95
C TYR A 37 -8.71 2.83 13.53
N SER A 38 -8.91 3.79 12.64
CA SER A 38 -10.25 4.23 12.19
C SER A 38 -11.05 3.09 11.57
N THR A 39 -12.29 2.93 11.99
CA THR A 39 -13.25 2.03 11.36
C THR A 39 -13.88 2.65 10.12
N ALA A 40 -14.52 1.84 9.28
CA ALA A 40 -15.21 2.33 8.09
C ALA A 40 -16.33 3.31 8.46
N GLU A 41 -17.05 3.02 9.53
CA GLU A 41 -18.16 3.85 10.05
C GLU A 41 -17.64 5.22 10.50
N GLU A 42 -16.55 5.28 11.24
CA GLU A 42 -15.92 6.52 11.67
C GLU A 42 -15.46 7.38 10.49
N VAL A 43 -14.91 6.76 9.46
CA VAL A 43 -14.51 7.45 8.21
C VAL A 43 -15.74 8.04 7.52
N GLU A 44 -16.83 7.25 7.38
CA GLU A 44 -18.08 7.74 6.79
C GLU A 44 -18.69 8.90 7.56
N GLU A 45 -18.69 8.83 8.89
CA GLU A 45 -19.20 9.90 9.76
C GLU A 45 -18.40 11.19 9.60
N ARG A 46 -17.07 11.11 9.53
CA ARG A 46 -16.21 12.27 9.28
C ARG A 46 -16.46 12.88 7.90
N HIS A 47 -16.67 12.06 6.86
CA HIS A 47 -17.05 12.57 5.55
C HIS A 47 -18.41 13.27 5.58
N LYS A 48 -19.41 12.67 6.22
CA LYS A 48 -20.75 13.28 6.39
C LYS A 48 -20.68 14.62 7.15
N ALA A 49 -19.93 14.66 8.25
CA ALA A 49 -19.75 15.87 9.05
C ALA A 49 -19.06 16.99 8.26
N ALA A 50 -18.18 16.64 7.33
CA ALA A 50 -17.48 17.58 6.45
C ALA A 50 -18.26 17.89 5.15
N GLY A 51 -19.50 17.41 5.00
CA GLY A 51 -20.30 17.62 3.79
C GLY A 51 -19.75 16.93 2.53
N ARG A 52 -18.94 15.89 2.70
CA ARG A 52 -18.36 15.10 1.61
C ARG A 52 -19.15 13.81 1.38
N ASP A 53 -18.95 13.17 0.23
CA ASP A 53 -19.54 11.85 -0.03
C ASP A 53 -18.98 10.82 0.96
N PRO A 54 -19.84 10.11 1.72
CA PRO A 54 -19.42 9.07 2.65
C PRO A 54 -18.62 7.92 2.01
N LYS A 55 -18.77 7.74 0.70
CA LYS A 55 -18.14 6.66 -0.07
C LYS A 55 -16.78 7.01 -0.63
N LEU A 56 -16.20 8.16 -0.30
CA LEU A 56 -14.88 8.59 -0.78
C LEU A 56 -13.73 7.68 -0.32
N GLY A 57 -13.99 6.73 0.60
CA GLY A 57 -12.96 5.86 1.14
C GLY A 57 -12.18 6.52 2.27
N TYR A 58 -11.00 6.00 2.56
CA TYR A 58 -10.21 6.44 3.71
C TYR A 58 -9.77 7.91 3.59
N ASP A 59 -9.87 8.64 4.69
CA ASP A 59 -9.66 10.10 4.77
C ASP A 59 -8.27 10.52 5.27
N ASN A 60 -7.35 9.56 5.41
CA ASN A 60 -5.98 9.74 5.91
C ASN A 60 -5.90 10.29 7.37
N TYR A 61 -6.98 10.20 8.14
CA TYR A 61 -7.07 10.75 9.49
C TYR A 61 -5.98 10.22 10.43
N ASP A 62 -5.67 8.93 10.34
CA ASP A 62 -4.73 8.30 11.27
C ASP A 62 -3.25 8.56 10.92
N ARG A 63 -2.95 9.34 9.87
CA ARG A 63 -1.56 9.64 9.47
C ARG A 63 -0.72 10.27 10.57
N ASP A 64 -1.34 11.10 11.36
CA ASP A 64 -0.65 12.00 12.29
C ASP A 64 -1.23 11.87 13.71
N LEU A 65 -1.61 10.63 14.09
CA LEU A 65 -2.04 10.34 15.46
C LEU A 65 -0.92 10.61 16.45
N THR A 66 -1.28 11.26 17.54
CA THR A 66 -0.36 11.40 18.69
C THR A 66 -0.20 10.08 19.43
N GLN A 67 0.89 9.96 20.16
CA GLN A 67 1.13 8.77 21.00
C GLN A 67 -0.04 8.53 21.99
N GLU A 68 -0.59 9.60 22.57
CA GLU A 68 -1.74 9.53 23.48
C GLU A 68 -3.00 8.96 22.80
N GLN A 69 -3.25 9.34 21.54
CA GLN A 69 -4.37 8.81 20.76
C GLN A 69 -4.17 7.33 20.43
N ILE A 70 -2.95 6.94 20.07
CA ILE A 70 -2.61 5.53 19.83
C ILE A 70 -2.85 4.70 21.08
N GLU A 71 -2.33 5.13 22.23
CA GLU A 71 -2.52 4.45 23.52
C GLU A 71 -4.00 4.36 23.93
N ALA A 72 -4.79 5.39 23.64
CA ALA A 72 -6.23 5.37 23.90
C ALA A 72 -6.94 4.30 23.04
N PHE A 73 -6.64 4.21 21.74
CA PHE A 73 -7.20 3.17 20.88
C PHE A 73 -6.78 1.76 21.31
N GLU A 74 -5.54 1.59 21.72
CA GLU A 74 -5.04 0.31 22.22
C GLU A 74 -5.70 -0.07 23.56
N ALA A 75 -5.94 0.89 24.45
CA ALA A 75 -6.67 0.68 25.71
C ALA A 75 -8.13 0.26 25.45
N GLU A 76 -8.75 0.72 24.37
CA GLU A 76 -10.06 0.26 23.90
C GLU A 76 -10.02 -1.17 23.29
N GLY A 77 -8.83 -1.77 23.17
CA GLY A 77 -8.64 -3.08 22.56
C GLY A 77 -8.65 -3.07 21.02
N ARG A 78 -8.56 -1.91 20.40
CA ARG A 78 -8.48 -1.80 18.95
C ARG A 78 -7.13 -2.30 18.46
N LYS A 79 -7.15 -2.97 17.30
CA LYS A 79 -5.94 -3.45 16.64
C LYS A 79 -5.78 -2.69 15.33
N PRO A 80 -4.64 -2.04 15.09
CA PRO A 80 -4.44 -1.26 13.88
C PRO A 80 -4.32 -2.14 12.65
N VAL A 81 -4.70 -1.61 11.50
CA VAL A 81 -4.21 -2.05 10.20
C VAL A 81 -3.03 -1.17 9.82
N TRP A 82 -2.13 -1.68 8.98
CA TRP A 82 -0.96 -0.95 8.55
C TRP A 82 -1.19 -0.32 7.19
N ARG A 83 -1.00 1.01 7.10
CA ARG A 83 -1.21 1.76 5.85
C ARG A 83 0.08 2.38 5.34
N LEU A 84 0.26 2.35 4.03
CA LEU A 84 1.31 3.11 3.36
C LEU A 84 0.88 4.57 3.27
N ARG A 85 1.77 5.48 3.64
CA ARG A 85 1.60 6.93 3.46
C ARG A 85 1.82 7.26 1.98
N MET A 86 0.74 7.57 1.27
CA MET A 86 0.83 8.00 -0.13
C MET A 86 1.42 9.40 -0.22
N PRO A 87 2.40 9.64 -1.09
CA PRO A 87 2.88 10.99 -1.36
C PRO A 87 1.77 11.89 -1.93
N ASP A 88 1.72 13.14 -1.46
CA ASP A 88 0.76 14.14 -1.93
C ASP A 88 1.23 14.74 -3.27
N LYS A 89 1.34 13.88 -4.29
CA LYS A 89 1.72 14.25 -5.65
C LYS A 89 0.81 13.59 -6.67
N ASP A 90 0.59 14.26 -7.79
CA ASP A 90 -0.06 13.65 -8.94
C ASP A 90 0.85 12.56 -9.53
N TRP A 91 0.24 11.47 -9.97
CA TRP A 91 0.92 10.33 -10.56
C TRP A 91 0.79 10.37 -12.07
N ALA A 92 1.90 10.29 -12.78
CA ALA A 92 1.94 10.20 -14.23
C ALA A 92 3.00 9.19 -14.67
N TRP A 93 2.66 8.39 -15.68
CA TRP A 93 3.58 7.44 -16.31
C TRP A 93 3.14 7.18 -17.75
N THR A 94 4.01 6.60 -18.55
CA THR A 94 3.68 6.12 -19.89
C THR A 94 3.42 4.62 -19.84
N ASP A 95 2.16 4.22 -20.03
CA ASP A 95 1.79 2.81 -20.20
C ASP A 95 2.13 2.35 -21.61
N LEU A 96 2.73 1.17 -21.75
CA LEU A 96 3.18 0.66 -23.06
C LEU A 96 2.04 0.40 -24.05
N VAL A 97 0.81 0.21 -23.56
CA VAL A 97 -0.38 -0.07 -24.37
C VAL A 97 -1.29 1.14 -24.44
N ARG A 98 -1.49 1.83 -23.31
CA ARG A 98 -2.43 2.93 -23.14
C ARG A 98 -1.83 4.32 -23.39
N GLY A 99 -0.51 4.44 -23.45
CA GLY A 99 0.18 5.72 -23.56
C GLY A 99 0.21 6.51 -22.26
N GLU A 100 0.10 7.83 -22.36
CA GLU A 100 0.17 8.72 -21.19
C GLU A 100 -1.00 8.52 -20.23
N MET A 101 -0.67 8.18 -18.99
CA MET A 101 -1.63 7.97 -17.89
C MET A 101 -1.36 8.95 -16.77
N SER A 102 -2.44 9.49 -16.18
CA SER A 102 -2.32 10.36 -15.02
C SER A 102 -3.45 10.15 -14.02
N PHE A 103 -3.12 10.27 -12.72
CA PHE A 103 -4.07 10.19 -11.61
C PHE A 103 -3.78 11.31 -10.61
N LYS A 104 -4.83 11.95 -10.14
CA LYS A 104 -4.72 13.01 -9.13
C LYS A 104 -4.44 12.42 -7.75
N SER A 105 -3.59 13.09 -6.96
CA SER A 105 -3.27 12.69 -5.59
C SER A 105 -4.52 12.52 -4.73
N GLU A 106 -5.49 13.42 -4.87
CA GLU A 106 -6.77 13.42 -4.14
C GLU A 106 -7.57 12.11 -4.30
N THR A 107 -7.36 11.39 -5.41
CA THR A 107 -8.02 10.11 -5.70
C THR A 107 -7.27 8.91 -5.15
N GLN A 108 -6.13 9.13 -4.50
CA GLN A 108 -5.21 8.07 -4.05
C GLN A 108 -4.96 8.17 -2.54
N PRO A 109 -5.96 7.81 -1.70
CA PRO A 109 -5.77 7.78 -0.25
C PRO A 109 -4.78 6.69 0.16
N ASP A 110 -4.28 6.80 1.38
CA ASP A 110 -3.42 5.80 1.99
C ASP A 110 -4.12 4.44 2.03
N TYR A 111 -3.42 3.41 1.61
CA TYR A 111 -3.98 2.08 1.46
C TYR A 111 -3.36 1.06 2.40
N VAL A 112 -4.13 0.03 2.74
CA VAL A 112 -3.69 -1.02 3.66
C VAL A 112 -2.66 -1.92 2.99
N VAL A 113 -1.53 -2.13 3.66
CA VAL A 113 -0.43 -3.01 3.24
C VAL A 113 -0.31 -4.26 4.11
N ALA A 114 -0.79 -4.21 5.36
CA ALA A 114 -0.84 -5.37 6.23
C ALA A 114 -2.05 -5.31 7.18
N ARG A 115 -2.53 -6.47 7.58
CA ARG A 115 -3.65 -6.65 8.52
C ARG A 115 -3.19 -6.42 9.95
N SER A 116 -4.15 -6.34 10.87
CA SER A 116 -3.91 -6.19 12.30
C SER A 116 -3.12 -7.32 12.96
N ASN A 117 -3.10 -8.50 12.37
CA ASN A 117 -2.26 -9.61 12.81
C ASN A 117 -0.86 -9.61 12.17
N GLY A 118 -0.47 -8.54 11.47
CA GLY A 118 0.80 -8.41 10.77
C GLY A 118 0.87 -9.19 9.45
N ALA A 119 -0.22 -9.82 9.00
CA ALA A 119 -0.22 -10.53 7.73
C ALA A 119 -0.18 -9.53 6.56
N PRO A 120 0.84 -9.59 5.70
CA PRO A 120 0.97 -8.70 4.56
C PRO A 120 -0.13 -8.95 3.54
N LEU A 121 -0.56 -7.87 2.88
CA LEU A 121 -1.54 -7.94 1.81
C LEU A 121 -0.86 -7.97 0.43
N TYR A 122 -1.62 -8.32 -0.60
CA TYR A 122 -1.20 -8.31 -1.99
C TYR A 122 -0.53 -6.97 -2.39
N THR A 123 -1.01 -5.86 -1.87
CA THR A 123 -0.50 -4.51 -2.11
C THR A 123 0.94 -4.29 -1.65
N LEU A 124 1.44 -5.07 -0.70
CA LEU A 124 2.83 -5.11 -0.27
C LEU A 124 3.59 -6.26 -0.96
N VAL A 125 3.02 -7.46 -0.92
CA VAL A 125 3.70 -8.69 -1.37
C VAL A 125 4.12 -8.62 -2.84
N ASN A 126 3.22 -8.13 -3.69
CA ASN A 126 3.47 -8.09 -5.14
C ASN A 126 4.65 -7.18 -5.51
N PRO A 127 4.67 -5.89 -5.13
CA PRO A 127 5.81 -5.03 -5.44
C PRO A 127 7.12 -5.50 -4.80
N VAL A 128 7.09 -6.13 -3.62
CA VAL A 128 8.28 -6.70 -2.98
C VAL A 128 8.82 -7.87 -3.80
N ASP A 129 7.97 -8.78 -4.24
CA ASP A 129 8.36 -9.89 -5.10
C ASP A 129 8.92 -9.40 -6.43
N ASP A 130 8.23 -8.47 -7.09
CA ASP A 130 8.67 -7.88 -8.35
C ASP A 130 10.05 -7.22 -8.20
N ALA A 131 10.28 -6.48 -7.12
CA ALA A 131 11.57 -5.84 -6.83
C ALA A 131 12.68 -6.88 -6.62
N LEU A 132 12.45 -7.86 -5.77
CA LEU A 132 13.44 -8.91 -5.46
C LEU A 132 13.73 -9.85 -6.64
N MET A 133 12.75 -10.04 -7.52
CA MET A 133 12.89 -10.80 -8.76
C MET A 133 13.42 -9.96 -9.94
N ARG A 134 13.61 -8.65 -9.73
CA ARG A 134 14.08 -7.71 -10.75
C ARG A 134 13.17 -7.70 -11.99
N ILE A 135 11.86 -7.74 -11.77
CA ILE A 135 10.86 -7.64 -12.85
C ILE A 135 10.98 -6.26 -13.49
N THR A 136 11.09 -6.23 -14.79
CA THR A 136 11.28 -5.00 -15.59
C THR A 136 10.01 -4.52 -16.28
N HIS A 137 9.01 -5.38 -16.41
CA HIS A 137 7.74 -5.07 -17.07
C HIS A 137 6.59 -5.79 -16.36
N VAL A 138 5.57 -5.04 -15.96
CA VAL A 138 4.36 -5.59 -15.34
C VAL A 138 3.24 -5.64 -16.35
N LEU A 139 2.84 -6.84 -16.75
CA LEU A 139 1.73 -7.10 -17.68
C LEU A 139 0.51 -7.56 -16.88
N ARG A 140 -0.60 -6.82 -16.94
CA ARG A 140 -1.80 -7.12 -16.17
C ARG A 140 -3.07 -6.59 -16.83
N GLY A 141 -4.23 -7.05 -16.35
CA GLY A 141 -5.53 -6.61 -16.85
C GLY A 141 -5.81 -5.13 -16.57
N GLU A 142 -6.69 -4.55 -17.38
CA GLU A 142 -7.12 -3.15 -17.26
C GLU A 142 -7.82 -2.83 -15.92
N ASP A 143 -8.47 -3.81 -15.34
CA ASP A 143 -9.12 -3.73 -14.02
C ASP A 143 -8.14 -3.34 -12.90
N LEU A 144 -6.84 -3.59 -13.07
CA LEU A 144 -5.78 -3.22 -12.13
C LEU A 144 -5.11 -1.87 -12.45
N LEU A 145 -5.51 -1.18 -13.50
CA LEU A 145 -4.89 0.08 -13.92
C LEU A 145 -4.99 1.16 -12.83
N SER A 146 -6.13 1.26 -12.15
CA SER A 146 -6.37 2.22 -11.07
C SER A 146 -5.50 1.97 -9.83
N SER A 147 -4.90 0.80 -9.70
CA SER A 147 -3.96 0.49 -8.60
C SER A 147 -2.50 0.79 -8.94
N THR A 148 -2.18 1.22 -10.16
CA THR A 148 -0.82 1.56 -10.58
C THR A 148 -0.18 2.67 -9.73
N PRO A 149 -0.86 3.78 -9.40
CA PRO A 149 -0.28 4.82 -8.54
C PRO A 149 0.18 4.28 -7.18
N ARG A 150 -0.59 3.36 -6.59
CA ARG A 150 -0.26 2.72 -5.32
C ARG A 150 1.00 1.86 -5.42
N GLN A 151 1.17 1.15 -6.54
CA GLN A 151 2.37 0.36 -6.78
C GLN A 151 3.58 1.24 -7.06
N LEU A 152 3.43 2.31 -7.83
CA LEU A 152 4.49 3.28 -8.06
C LEU A 152 4.97 3.89 -6.73
N ALA A 153 4.04 4.27 -5.84
CA ALA A 153 4.38 4.73 -4.50
C ALA A 153 5.14 3.69 -3.69
N MET A 154 4.71 2.42 -3.76
CA MET A 154 5.42 1.33 -3.08
C MET A 154 6.83 1.15 -3.65
N TYR A 155 7.04 1.17 -4.97
CA TYR A 155 8.39 1.09 -5.54
C TYR A 155 9.26 2.27 -5.13
N ASP A 156 8.71 3.48 -5.02
CA ASP A 156 9.48 4.64 -4.54
C ASP A 156 10.02 4.39 -3.13
N VAL A 157 9.18 3.97 -2.18
CA VAL A 157 9.63 3.69 -0.82
C VAL A 157 10.52 2.44 -0.72
N LEU A 158 10.30 1.42 -1.56
CA LEU A 158 11.19 0.24 -1.62
C LEU A 158 12.59 0.60 -2.14
N LYS A 159 12.71 1.60 -3.03
CA LYS A 159 14.01 2.15 -3.45
C LYS A 159 14.70 2.89 -2.30
N GLU A 160 13.96 3.69 -1.54
CA GLU A 160 14.50 4.44 -0.41
C GLU A 160 15.08 3.51 0.68
N ILE A 161 14.43 2.37 0.94
CA ILE A 161 14.93 1.37 1.90
C ILE A 161 15.88 0.33 1.28
N GLY A 162 16.30 0.50 0.03
CA GLY A 162 17.29 -0.35 -0.64
C GLY A 162 16.80 -1.75 -1.03
N ILE A 163 15.51 -1.96 -1.19
CA ILE A 163 14.91 -3.25 -1.63
C ILE A 163 14.71 -3.26 -3.15
N ALA A 164 14.28 -2.15 -3.74
CA ALA A 164 14.14 -2.02 -5.19
C ALA A 164 15.31 -1.22 -5.79
N GLU A 165 15.77 -1.60 -6.97
CA GLU A 165 16.79 -0.86 -7.72
C GLU A 165 16.15 0.13 -8.70
N PHE A 166 14.98 -0.21 -9.23
CA PHE A 166 14.24 0.57 -10.24
C PHE A 166 12.72 0.35 -10.09
N THR A 167 11.96 1.10 -10.84
CA THR A 167 10.51 0.91 -11.00
C THR A 167 10.26 0.16 -12.30
N PRO A 168 9.52 -0.97 -12.31
CA PRO A 168 9.19 -1.73 -13.50
C PRO A 168 8.40 -0.94 -14.53
#